data_3d04ec1259ba269e91460635cbdd61b7
#
_entry.id   3d04ec1259ba269e91460635cbdd61b7
#
_cell.length_a   1.000
_cell.length_b   1.000
_cell.length_c   1.000
_cell.angle_alpha   90.00
_cell.angle_beta   90.00
_cell.angle_gamma   90.00
#
_symmetry.space_group_name_H-M   'P 1'
#
loop_
_entity.id
_entity.type
_entity.pdbx_description
1 polymer ?
#
loop_
_entity_poly.entity_id
_entity_poly.type
_entity_poly.pdbx_seq_one_letter_code
_entity_poly.pdbx_strand_id
1 'polypeptide(L)'
;PEASLNWLTLFESGYTETVEDNANAPLALIVDDRESTSFSAAATVDVVRRFGGDESWWAPHMRVGYRGEFDDAMAETTARFGETGSPFTLQSSALPGSGYLLGFGLSAGSDYSTFTFAYDADIRDGFVRHVGRLVIRLTF
;
A
#
# COMPACT_ATOMS: atom_id res chain seq x y z
N PRO A 1 -6.16 11.06 -17.39
CA PRO A 1 -5.77 9.68 -17.18
C PRO A 1 -4.38 9.63 -16.56
N GLU A 2 -4.16 8.67 -15.68
CA GLU A 2 -2.88 8.41 -15.03
C GLU A 2 -2.62 6.90 -15.10
N ALA A 3 -1.37 6.52 -15.33
CA ALA A 3 -0.94 5.13 -15.25
C ALA A 3 0.32 5.07 -14.40
N SER A 4 0.42 4.07 -13.55
CA SER A 4 1.58 3.83 -12.70
C SER A 4 2.01 2.38 -12.74
N LEU A 5 3.32 2.17 -12.71
CA LEU A 5 3.95 0.87 -12.56
C LEU A 5 4.79 0.93 -11.28
N ASN A 6 4.65 -0.08 -10.44
CA ASN A 6 5.44 -0.20 -9.23
C ASN A 6 6.14 -1.56 -9.24
N TRP A 7 7.42 -1.53 -9.02
CA TRP A 7 8.24 -2.71 -8.82
C TRP A 7 9.02 -2.52 -7.53
N LEU A 8 8.90 -3.46 -6.63
CA LEU A 8 9.61 -3.48 -5.36
C LEU A 8 10.27 -4.85 -5.19
N THR A 9 11.55 -4.84 -4.90
CA THR A 9 12.27 -6.03 -4.46
C THR A 9 12.84 -5.76 -3.07
N LEU A 10 12.55 -6.63 -2.15
CA LEU A 10 13.02 -6.58 -0.77
C LEU A 10 13.96 -7.74 -0.52
N PHE A 11 15.17 -7.43 -0.07
CA PHE A 11 16.16 -8.39 0.38
C PHE A 11 16.28 -8.30 1.90
N GLU A 12 16.12 -9.40 2.58
CA GLU A 12 16.30 -9.48 4.02
C GLU A 12 17.36 -10.53 4.32
N SER A 13 18.45 -10.10 4.97
CA SER A 13 19.50 -11.01 5.40
C SER A 13 19.02 -11.92 6.51
N GLY A 14 19.38 -13.18 6.41
CA GLY A 14 19.18 -14.13 7.49
C GLY A 14 19.87 -13.69 8.78
N TYR A 15 19.38 -14.16 9.89
CA TYR A 15 19.96 -13.87 11.19
C TYR A 15 19.86 -15.08 12.13
N THR A 16 20.71 -15.09 13.15
CA THR A 16 20.67 -16.05 14.24
C THR A 16 20.46 -15.29 15.54
N GLU A 17 19.48 -15.71 16.33
CA GLU A 17 19.29 -15.16 17.67
C GLU A 17 20.47 -15.53 18.58
N THR A 18 20.94 -14.55 19.34
CA THR A 18 21.94 -14.76 20.38
C THR A 18 21.20 -15.03 21.70
N VAL A 19 21.59 -16.14 22.35
CA VAL A 19 21.03 -16.53 23.64
C VAL A 19 22.14 -16.42 24.68
N GLU A 20 21.90 -15.67 25.74
CA GLU A 20 22.91 -15.44 26.80
C GLU A 20 23.14 -16.68 27.64
N ASP A 21 22.21 -17.63 27.67
CA ASP A 21 22.30 -18.84 28.44
C ASP A 21 22.49 -20.06 27.52
N ASN A 22 23.62 -20.77 27.70
CA ASN A 22 23.97 -21.97 26.94
C ASN A 22 22.89 -23.08 27.04
N ALA A 23 22.12 -23.13 28.12
CA ALA A 23 21.03 -24.11 28.29
C ALA A 23 19.91 -23.89 27.28
N ASN A 24 19.70 -22.66 26.82
CA ASN A 24 18.66 -22.26 25.87
C ASN A 24 19.21 -22.14 24.43
N ALA A 25 20.48 -22.35 24.17
CA ALA A 25 21.07 -22.29 22.84
C ALA A 25 20.36 -23.18 21.80
N PRO A 26 19.82 -24.38 22.13
CA PRO A 26 19.04 -25.17 21.19
C PRO A 26 17.70 -24.53 20.77
N LEU A 27 17.26 -23.51 21.49
CA LEU A 27 16.00 -22.76 21.19
C LEU A 27 16.26 -21.48 20.39
N ALA A 28 17.52 -21.11 20.15
CA ALA A 28 17.87 -19.97 19.33
C ALA A 28 17.29 -20.12 17.92
N LEU A 29 16.56 -19.12 17.44
CA LEU A 29 15.99 -19.14 16.12
C LEU A 29 17.05 -18.75 15.09
N ILE A 30 17.16 -19.54 14.05
CA ILE A 30 17.97 -19.26 12.86
C ILE A 30 16.99 -19.01 11.72
N VAL A 31 17.05 -17.84 11.15
CA VAL A 31 16.20 -17.42 10.02
C VAL A 31 17.08 -17.27 8.80
N ASP A 32 16.71 -17.92 7.71
CA ASP A 32 17.45 -17.85 6.46
C ASP A 32 17.19 -16.49 5.78
N ASP A 33 18.09 -16.09 4.89
CA ASP A 33 17.89 -14.95 4.01
C ASP A 33 16.67 -15.16 3.11
N ARG A 34 16.01 -14.06 2.77
CA ARG A 34 14.85 -14.11 1.89
C ARG A 34 14.84 -12.95 0.91
N GLU A 35 14.29 -13.20 -0.25
CA GLU A 35 13.99 -12.22 -1.26
C GLU A 35 12.48 -12.23 -1.53
N SER A 36 11.88 -11.06 -1.64
CA SER A 36 10.51 -10.93 -2.10
C SER A 36 10.41 -9.83 -3.14
N THR A 37 9.69 -10.12 -4.22
CA THR A 37 9.44 -9.18 -5.31
C THR A 37 7.95 -8.93 -5.40
N SER A 38 7.56 -7.69 -5.65
CA SER A 38 6.19 -7.28 -5.93
C SER A 38 6.16 -6.43 -7.18
N PHE A 39 5.30 -6.78 -8.11
CA PHE A 39 5.05 -6.01 -9.31
C PHE A 39 3.58 -5.68 -9.44
N SER A 40 3.25 -4.39 -9.53
CA SER A 40 1.88 -3.94 -9.71
C SER A 40 1.78 -2.84 -10.76
N ALA A 41 0.65 -2.80 -11.44
CA ALA A 41 0.28 -1.71 -12.33
C ALA A 41 -1.09 -1.17 -11.98
N ALA A 42 -1.27 0.14 -12.09
CA ALA A 42 -2.57 0.77 -11.93
C ALA A 42 -2.83 1.77 -13.05
N ALA A 43 -4.08 1.84 -13.47
CA ALA A 43 -4.57 2.85 -14.40
C ALA A 43 -5.80 3.52 -13.81
N THR A 44 -5.82 4.85 -13.81
CA THR A 44 -6.93 5.65 -13.32
C THR A 44 -7.36 6.71 -14.32
N VAL A 45 -8.63 7.04 -14.29
CA VAL A 45 -9.21 8.18 -15.01
C VAL A 45 -9.85 9.09 -13.99
N ASP A 46 -9.38 10.33 -13.97
CA ASP A 46 -9.96 11.39 -13.16
C ASP A 46 -10.78 12.31 -14.06
N VAL A 47 -12.00 12.61 -13.62
CA VAL A 47 -12.89 13.58 -14.26
C VAL A 47 -13.14 14.69 -13.26
N VAL A 48 -12.80 15.91 -13.64
CA VAL A 48 -13.06 17.12 -12.86
C VAL A 48 -13.76 18.14 -13.74
N ARG A 49 -14.74 18.84 -13.17
CA ARG A 49 -15.39 19.94 -13.84
C ARG A 49 -15.52 21.12 -12.89
N ARG A 50 -14.99 22.26 -13.31
CA ARG A 50 -15.08 23.51 -12.55
C ARG A 50 -16.34 24.27 -12.95
N PHE A 51 -17.02 24.82 -11.97
CA PHE A 51 -18.19 25.68 -12.08
C PHE A 51 -17.94 26.96 -11.28
N GLY A 52 -18.62 28.05 -11.68
CA GLY A 52 -18.46 29.38 -11.05
C GLY A 52 -17.51 30.27 -11.82
N GLY A 53 -17.16 31.38 -11.22
CA GLY A 53 -16.29 32.42 -11.78
C GLY A 53 -14.98 32.58 -10.99
N ASP A 54 -14.37 33.76 -11.13
CA ASP A 54 -13.10 34.05 -10.45
C ASP A 54 -13.31 34.33 -8.96
N GLU A 55 -14.41 35.00 -8.58
CA GLU A 55 -14.69 35.32 -7.18
C GLU A 55 -15.06 34.10 -6.33
N SER A 56 -15.78 33.14 -6.92
CA SER A 56 -16.14 31.89 -6.26
C SER A 56 -16.34 30.76 -7.26
N TRP A 57 -15.80 29.58 -6.92
CA TRP A 57 -15.88 28.41 -7.77
C TRP A 57 -16.02 27.13 -6.95
N TRP A 58 -16.53 26.10 -7.60
CA TRP A 58 -16.50 24.74 -7.07
C TRP A 58 -16.22 23.73 -8.19
N ALA A 59 -15.59 22.63 -7.85
CA ALA A 59 -15.14 21.63 -8.80
C ALA A 59 -15.31 20.23 -8.19
N PRO A 60 -16.39 19.52 -8.53
CA PRO A 60 -16.50 18.11 -8.22
C PRO A 60 -15.51 17.31 -9.06
N HIS A 61 -15.00 16.24 -8.48
CA HIS A 61 -14.14 15.29 -9.18
C HIS A 61 -14.53 13.85 -8.85
N MET A 62 -14.32 12.98 -9.81
CA MET A 62 -14.48 11.54 -9.67
C MET A 62 -13.24 10.85 -10.24
N ARG A 63 -12.84 9.79 -9.58
CA ARG A 63 -11.76 8.89 -9.99
C ARG A 63 -12.30 7.48 -10.11
N VAL A 64 -11.93 6.81 -11.20
CA VAL A 64 -12.17 5.39 -11.40
C VAL A 64 -10.88 4.77 -11.93
N GLY A 65 -10.50 3.64 -11.38
CA GLY A 65 -9.31 2.93 -11.83
C GLY A 65 -9.32 1.47 -11.49
N TYR A 66 -8.30 0.81 -12.02
CA TYR A 66 -8.03 -0.59 -11.75
C TYR A 66 -6.54 -0.75 -11.43
N ARG A 67 -6.26 -1.60 -10.45
CA ARG A 67 -4.92 -2.04 -10.10
C ARG A 67 -4.81 -3.54 -10.33
N GLY A 68 -3.77 -3.96 -11.05
CA GLY A 68 -3.36 -5.35 -11.20
C GLY A 68 -2.11 -5.63 -10.36
N GLU A 69 -2.14 -6.67 -9.55
CA GLU A 69 -0.96 -7.28 -8.97
C GLU A 69 -0.60 -8.47 -9.85
N PHE A 70 0.67 -8.55 -10.26
CA PHE A 70 1.14 -9.54 -11.23
C PHE A 70 2.10 -10.55 -10.61
N ASP A 71 2.37 -10.40 -9.32
CA ASP A 71 3.25 -11.29 -8.61
C ASP A 71 2.48 -11.92 -7.43
N ASP A 72 2.31 -13.23 -7.50
CA ASP A 72 1.72 -14.04 -6.43
C ASP A 72 2.77 -14.50 -5.41
N ALA A 73 3.93 -13.87 -5.40
CA ALA A 73 5.02 -14.25 -4.51
C ALA A 73 4.58 -14.12 -3.05
N MET A 74 4.12 -15.23 -2.50
CA MET A 74 4.02 -15.40 -1.06
C MET A 74 5.44 -15.29 -0.51
N ALA A 75 5.68 -14.32 0.35
CA ALA A 75 6.96 -14.26 1.03
C ALA A 75 7.07 -15.49 1.94
N GLU A 76 7.96 -16.38 1.59
CA GLU A 76 8.30 -17.55 2.41
C GLU A 76 9.49 -17.22 3.29
N THR A 77 9.41 -17.58 4.55
CA THR A 77 10.51 -17.46 5.49
C THR A 77 10.81 -18.85 6.04
N THR A 78 11.99 -19.35 5.77
CA THR A 78 12.47 -20.61 6.36
C THR A 78 13.25 -20.33 7.62
N ALA A 79 12.92 -21.04 8.69
CA ALA A 79 13.57 -20.91 9.99
C ALA A 79 13.73 -22.29 10.64
N ARG A 80 14.65 -22.36 11.61
CA ARG A 80 14.86 -23.57 12.42
C ARG A 80 15.29 -23.17 13.84
N PHE A 81 15.06 -24.04 14.78
CA PHE A 81 15.56 -23.89 16.14
C PHE A 81 16.89 -24.61 16.32
N GLY A 82 17.92 -23.85 16.71
CA GLY A 82 19.28 -24.35 16.85
C GLY A 82 19.86 -24.93 15.56
N GLU A 83 21.09 -25.41 15.60
CA GLU A 83 21.78 -25.95 14.43
C GLU A 83 21.21 -27.29 13.92
N THR A 84 20.58 -28.07 14.80
CA THR A 84 20.11 -29.43 14.55
C THR A 84 18.58 -29.51 14.42
N GLY A 85 17.85 -28.41 14.62
CA GLY A 85 16.40 -28.37 14.50
C GLY A 85 15.94 -28.58 13.05
N SER A 86 14.80 -29.25 12.90
CA SER A 86 14.17 -29.38 11.58
C SER A 86 13.72 -28.01 11.08
N PRO A 87 13.99 -27.66 9.81
CA PRO A 87 13.51 -26.42 9.24
C PRO A 87 12.00 -26.42 9.11
N PHE A 88 11.38 -25.28 9.29
CA PHE A 88 9.97 -25.02 9.02
C PHE A 88 9.82 -23.75 8.19
N THR A 89 8.83 -23.72 7.34
CA THR A 89 8.56 -22.60 6.47
C THR A 89 7.28 -21.90 6.92
N LEU A 90 7.38 -20.59 7.11
CA LEU A 90 6.24 -19.71 7.34
C LEU A 90 5.91 -19.01 6.03
N GLN A 91 4.68 -19.15 5.60
CA GLN A 91 4.18 -18.41 4.45
C GLN A 91 3.38 -17.21 4.93
N SER A 92 3.72 -16.04 4.43
CA SER A 92 2.87 -14.87 4.64
C SER A 92 1.61 -14.98 3.76
N SER A 93 0.54 -14.36 4.20
CA SER A 93 -0.62 -14.20 3.32
C SER A 93 -0.19 -13.41 2.08
N ALA A 94 -0.64 -13.87 0.90
CA ALA A 94 -0.46 -13.12 -0.33
C ALA A 94 -0.98 -11.69 -0.14
N LEU A 95 -0.28 -10.73 -0.75
CA LEU A 95 -0.81 -9.37 -0.82
C LEU A 95 -2.18 -9.39 -1.49
N PRO A 96 -3.13 -8.54 -1.06
CA PRO A 96 -4.43 -8.46 -1.71
C PRO A 96 -4.25 -8.26 -3.21
N GLY A 97 -4.86 -9.13 -4.00
CA GLY A 97 -4.73 -9.16 -5.44
C GLY A 97 -5.24 -7.90 -6.14
N SER A 98 -5.55 -8.04 -7.40
CA SER A 98 -6.08 -6.95 -8.24
C SER A 98 -7.39 -6.39 -7.72
N GLY A 99 -7.70 -5.13 -8.06
CA GLY A 99 -8.92 -4.50 -7.58
C GLY A 99 -9.22 -3.14 -8.21
N TYR A 100 -10.26 -2.51 -7.68
CA TYR A 100 -10.77 -1.25 -8.18
C TYR A 100 -10.38 -0.08 -7.28
N LEU A 101 -10.07 1.03 -7.93
CA LEU A 101 -9.81 2.31 -7.30
C LEU A 101 -10.97 3.24 -7.61
N LEU A 102 -11.66 3.69 -6.57
CA LEU A 102 -12.78 4.60 -6.69
C LEU A 102 -12.51 5.83 -5.85
N GLY A 103 -12.82 7.00 -6.38
CA GLY A 103 -12.67 8.24 -5.64
C GLY A 103 -13.74 9.25 -6.02
N PHE A 104 -14.07 10.10 -5.08
CA PHE A 104 -14.87 11.29 -5.33
C PHE A 104 -14.43 12.42 -4.41
N GLY A 105 -14.70 13.64 -4.84
CA GLY A 105 -14.40 14.78 -4.01
C GLY A 105 -14.98 16.07 -4.56
N LEU A 106 -14.79 17.11 -3.78
CA LEU A 106 -15.23 18.45 -4.07
C LEU A 106 -14.16 19.44 -3.65
N SER A 107 -13.76 20.29 -4.57
CA SER A 107 -12.97 21.48 -4.25
C SER A 107 -13.86 22.71 -4.44
N ALA A 108 -13.75 23.66 -3.54
CA ALA A 108 -14.44 24.94 -3.63
C ALA A 108 -13.51 26.03 -3.12
N GLY A 109 -13.59 27.22 -3.68
CA GLY A 109 -12.71 28.28 -3.27
C GLY A 109 -13.10 29.66 -3.77
N SER A 110 -12.38 30.64 -3.25
CA SER A 110 -12.41 32.04 -3.62
C SER A 110 -10.97 32.55 -3.71
N ASP A 111 -10.80 33.86 -3.91
CA ASP A 111 -9.46 34.50 -3.93
C ASP A 111 -8.68 34.29 -2.62
N TYR A 112 -9.39 34.12 -1.50
CA TYR A 112 -8.78 34.07 -0.16
C TYR A 112 -8.75 32.69 0.46
N SER A 113 -9.52 31.75 -0.06
CA SER A 113 -9.63 30.43 0.56
C SER A 113 -9.93 29.32 -0.43
N THR A 114 -9.38 28.15 -0.15
CA THR A 114 -9.72 26.92 -0.87
C THR A 114 -10.02 25.83 0.14
N PHE A 115 -11.12 25.14 -0.09
CA PHE A 115 -11.56 23.97 0.63
C PHE A 115 -11.54 22.78 -0.32
N THR A 116 -10.97 21.66 0.10
CA THR A 116 -10.98 20.43 -0.67
C THR A 116 -11.35 19.26 0.22
N PHE A 117 -12.39 18.54 -0.15
CA PHE A 117 -12.74 17.25 0.39
C PHE A 117 -12.47 16.18 -0.66
N ALA A 118 -11.85 15.08 -0.28
CA ALA A 118 -11.64 13.91 -1.13
C ALA A 118 -11.84 12.63 -0.34
N TYR A 119 -12.40 11.64 -1.00
CA TYR A 119 -12.57 10.29 -0.48
C TYR A 119 -12.15 9.29 -1.54
N ASP A 120 -11.28 8.37 -1.16
CA ASP A 120 -10.76 7.31 -2.02
C ASP A 120 -11.03 5.95 -1.37
N ALA A 121 -11.44 4.98 -2.18
CA ALA A 121 -11.60 3.58 -1.82
C ALA A 121 -10.74 2.69 -2.73
N ASP A 122 -9.96 1.81 -2.13
CA ASP A 122 -9.19 0.75 -2.79
C ASP A 122 -9.86 -0.58 -2.40
N ILE A 123 -10.50 -1.23 -3.36
CA ILE A 123 -11.34 -2.41 -3.14
C ILE A 123 -10.70 -3.58 -3.86
N ARG A 124 -10.23 -4.56 -3.11
CA ARG A 124 -9.59 -5.77 -3.61
C ARG A 124 -10.21 -7.00 -2.95
N ASP A 125 -9.89 -8.16 -3.46
CA ASP A 125 -10.36 -9.41 -2.83
C ASP A 125 -9.84 -9.54 -1.40
N GLY A 126 -10.76 -9.64 -0.45
CA GLY A 126 -10.44 -9.74 0.98
C GLY A 126 -9.87 -8.46 1.62
N PHE A 127 -9.80 -7.32 0.89
CA PHE A 127 -9.22 -6.08 1.40
C PHE A 127 -9.99 -4.85 0.90
N VAL A 128 -10.36 -3.98 1.83
CA VAL A 128 -10.95 -2.67 1.50
C VAL A 128 -10.26 -1.59 2.32
N ARG A 129 -9.72 -0.60 1.66
CA ARG A 129 -9.12 0.58 2.29
C ARG A 129 -9.90 1.82 1.93
N HIS A 130 -10.24 2.61 2.92
CA HIS A 130 -10.92 3.90 2.79
C HIS A 130 -10.00 5.02 3.25
N VAL A 131 -9.90 6.09 2.48
CA VAL A 131 -9.12 7.28 2.81
C VAL A 131 -9.98 8.51 2.61
N GLY A 132 -10.22 9.26 3.69
CA GLY A 132 -10.82 10.58 3.65
C GLY A 132 -9.74 11.66 3.81
N ARG A 133 -9.81 12.72 3.04
CA ARG A 133 -8.90 13.87 3.13
C ARG A 133 -9.69 15.15 3.13
N LEU A 134 -9.33 16.05 4.05
CA LEU A 134 -9.83 17.41 4.12
C LEU A 134 -8.63 18.37 4.09
N VAL A 135 -8.65 19.33 3.18
CA VAL A 135 -7.62 20.36 3.07
C VAL A 135 -8.30 21.72 3.05
N ILE A 136 -7.81 22.60 3.90
CA ILE A 136 -8.24 24.01 3.92
C ILE A 136 -6.98 24.86 3.71
N ARG A 137 -7.01 25.72 2.72
CA ARG A 137 -5.93 26.66 2.42
C ARG A 137 -6.48 28.07 2.53
N LEU A 138 -5.79 28.91 3.27
CA LEU A 138 -6.07 30.34 3.42
C LEU A 138 -4.90 31.13 2.80
N THR A 139 -5.22 32.18 2.06
CA THR A 139 -4.23 33.11 1.46
C THR A 139 -4.45 34.47 2.10
N PHE A 140 -3.38 35.04 2.66
CA PHE A 140 -3.40 36.34 3.34
C PHE A 140 -2.71 37.37 2.51
#